data_1620f6f1479bc007daedcfc252229550
#
_entry.id   1620f6f1479bc007daedcfc252229550
#
_cell.length_a   1.000
_cell.length_b   1.000
_cell.length_c   1.000
_cell.angle_alpha   90.00
_cell.angle_beta   90.00
_cell.angle_gamma   90.00
#
_symmetry.space_group_name_H-M   'P 1'
#
loop_
_entity.id
_entity.type
_entity.pdbx_description
1 polymer ?
#
loop_
_entity_poly.entity_id
_entity_poly.type
_entity_poly.pdbx_seq_one_letter_code
_entity_poly.pdbx_strand_id
1 'polypeptide(L)'
;MAEKPGYDSLSAHEQSKREVRTLAENPQAAQNFIDSTKNFGGASMFLHNMSMPQPGDKMHIVGKESSSRTGEPVPTAFENPGEGHITPRQFAYHFNRLKTEANGPKSMMGSWVDSGTKKGAAKGVQVDMSTGYKQKKRAEGKMIERNEDAIWNMGSMRNIRNEAARKRHGITEPRPAKEN
;
A
#
# COMPACT_ATOMS: atom_id res chain seq x y z
N MET A 1 -23.32 1.71 -19.88
CA MET A 1 -23.32 2.41 -18.57
C MET A 1 -22.16 3.42 -18.61
N ALA A 2 -22.41 4.68 -18.24
CA ALA A 2 -21.31 5.67 -18.18
C ALA A 2 -20.31 5.26 -17.09
N GLU A 3 -19.04 5.30 -17.41
CA GLU A 3 -17.95 5.01 -16.48
C GLU A 3 -17.97 6.03 -15.33
N LYS A 4 -17.93 5.57 -14.08
CA LYS A 4 -17.87 6.49 -12.94
C LYS A 4 -16.56 7.29 -13.01
N PRO A 5 -16.60 8.62 -12.83
CA PRO A 5 -15.39 9.42 -12.85
C PRO A 5 -14.42 8.98 -11.76
N GLY A 6 -13.12 8.94 -12.08
CA GLY A 6 -12.07 8.69 -11.10
C GLY A 6 -11.98 9.81 -10.06
N TYR A 7 -11.35 9.54 -8.92
CA TYR A 7 -11.20 10.54 -7.86
C TYR A 7 -10.46 11.79 -8.36
N ASP A 8 -9.39 11.61 -9.13
CA ASP A 8 -8.56 12.71 -9.64
C ASP A 8 -9.27 13.59 -10.69
N SER A 9 -10.39 13.11 -11.27
CA SER A 9 -11.22 13.91 -12.17
C SER A 9 -12.26 14.79 -11.48
N LEU A 10 -12.41 14.67 -10.17
CA LEU A 10 -13.29 15.52 -9.37
C LEU A 10 -12.70 16.92 -9.21
N SER A 11 -13.58 17.93 -9.03
CA SER A 11 -13.13 19.27 -8.64
C SER A 11 -12.40 19.26 -7.30
N ALA A 12 -11.50 20.23 -7.09
CA ALA A 12 -10.78 20.37 -5.81
C ALA A 12 -11.72 20.50 -4.61
N HIS A 13 -12.88 21.16 -4.81
CA HIS A 13 -13.91 21.28 -3.77
C HIS A 13 -14.52 19.90 -3.40
N GLU A 14 -14.86 19.08 -4.38
CA GLU A 14 -15.41 17.73 -4.15
C GLU A 14 -14.40 16.80 -3.52
N GLN A 15 -13.12 16.85 -3.97
CA GLN A 15 -12.03 16.11 -3.36
C GLN A 15 -11.89 16.49 -1.87
N SER A 16 -11.77 17.79 -1.57
CA SER A 16 -11.65 18.28 -0.20
C SER A 16 -12.82 17.88 0.69
N LYS A 17 -14.06 17.96 0.16
CA LYS A 17 -15.26 17.51 0.89
C LYS A 17 -15.20 16.02 1.23
N ARG A 18 -14.76 15.18 0.31
CA ARG A 18 -14.60 13.74 0.56
C ARG A 18 -13.50 13.44 1.56
N GLU A 19 -12.36 14.14 1.48
CA GLU A 19 -11.24 13.99 2.44
C GLU A 19 -11.68 14.32 3.87
N VAL A 20 -12.34 15.46 4.06
CA VAL A 20 -12.89 15.87 5.36
C VAL A 20 -13.88 14.83 5.90
N ARG A 21 -14.77 14.34 5.05
CA ARG A 21 -15.74 13.31 5.43
C ARG A 21 -15.06 12.02 5.84
N THR A 22 -14.06 11.54 5.08
CA THR A 22 -13.30 10.33 5.39
C THR A 22 -12.66 10.41 6.77
N LEU A 23 -12.02 11.52 7.09
CA LEU A 23 -11.39 11.75 8.39
C LEU A 23 -12.41 11.88 9.53
N ALA A 24 -13.54 12.56 9.29
CA ALA A 24 -14.59 12.75 10.30
C ALA A 24 -15.34 11.46 10.64
N GLU A 25 -15.59 10.60 9.65
CA GLU A 25 -16.29 9.33 9.85
C GLU A 25 -15.43 8.24 10.49
N ASN A 26 -14.11 8.29 10.29
CA ASN A 26 -13.19 7.21 10.72
C ASN A 26 -11.86 7.75 11.28
N PRO A 27 -11.88 8.66 12.27
CA PRO A 27 -10.67 9.33 12.73
C PRO A 27 -9.64 8.35 13.34
N GLN A 28 -10.11 7.37 14.10
CA GLN A 28 -9.23 6.39 14.74
C GLN A 28 -8.56 5.45 13.72
N ALA A 29 -9.30 5.00 12.71
CA ALA A 29 -8.74 4.15 11.66
C ALA A 29 -7.66 4.89 10.86
N ALA A 30 -7.91 6.15 10.50
CA ALA A 30 -6.93 7.01 9.84
C ALA A 30 -5.67 7.20 10.70
N GLN A 31 -5.84 7.52 11.99
CA GLN A 31 -4.72 7.70 12.91
C GLN A 31 -3.91 6.42 13.08
N ASN A 32 -4.56 5.27 13.26
CA ASN A 32 -3.88 3.98 13.39
C ASN A 32 -3.02 3.65 12.16
N PHE A 33 -3.52 3.95 10.95
CA PHE A 33 -2.75 3.73 9.72
C PHE A 33 -1.50 4.64 9.66
N ILE A 34 -1.69 5.93 9.99
CA ILE A 34 -0.61 6.94 9.99
C ILE A 34 0.47 6.56 11.02
N ASP A 35 0.04 6.22 12.24
CA ASP A 35 0.94 5.82 13.33
C ASP A 35 1.68 4.52 13.01
N SER A 36 1.01 3.54 12.40
CA SER A 36 1.65 2.29 11.97
C SER A 36 2.70 2.56 10.88
N THR A 37 2.39 3.41 9.91
CA THR A 37 3.37 3.82 8.89
C THR A 37 4.60 4.45 9.53
N LYS A 38 4.39 5.39 10.45
CA LYS A 38 5.48 6.11 11.15
C LYS A 38 6.32 5.21 12.05
N ASN A 39 5.67 4.36 12.85
CA ASN A 39 6.33 3.62 13.93
C ASN A 39 6.90 2.27 13.47
N PHE A 40 6.29 1.64 12.46
CA PHE A 40 6.66 0.29 11.98
C PHE A 40 7.18 0.28 10.54
N GLY A 41 7.27 1.44 9.90
CA GLY A 41 7.79 1.57 8.54
C GLY A 41 6.81 1.14 7.45
N GLY A 42 5.55 0.87 7.79
CA GLY A 42 4.51 0.53 6.84
C GLY A 42 3.19 0.16 7.48
N ALA A 43 2.13 0.21 6.68
CA ALA A 43 0.79 -0.19 7.09
C ALA A 43 0.00 -0.73 5.90
N SER A 44 -1.05 -1.49 6.17
CA SER A 44 -2.03 -1.92 5.16
C SER A 44 -3.44 -1.82 5.73
N MET A 45 -4.38 -1.32 4.90
CA MET A 45 -5.76 -1.09 5.30
C MET A 45 -6.72 -1.49 4.18
N PHE A 46 -7.76 -2.24 4.49
CA PHE A 46 -8.81 -2.58 3.52
C PHE A 46 -9.60 -1.34 3.09
N LEU A 47 -9.73 -1.16 1.76
CA LEU A 47 -10.42 0.01 1.18
C LEU A 47 -11.94 0.00 1.37
N HIS A 48 -12.54 -1.18 1.61
CA HIS A 48 -13.98 -1.30 1.74
C HIS A 48 -14.51 -0.93 3.13
N ASN A 49 -13.73 -1.12 4.21
CA ASN A 49 -14.19 -0.95 5.59
C ASN A 49 -13.18 -0.27 6.53
N MET A 50 -12.02 0.16 6.02
CA MET A 50 -10.94 0.79 6.79
C MET A 50 -10.39 -0.08 7.95
N SER A 51 -10.61 -1.40 7.94
CA SER A 51 -9.96 -2.28 8.90
C SER A 51 -8.51 -2.56 8.49
N MET A 52 -7.64 -2.73 9.46
CA MET A 52 -6.26 -3.15 9.25
C MET A 52 -6.11 -4.63 9.59
N PRO A 53 -5.40 -5.43 8.76
CA PRO A 53 -5.07 -6.80 9.14
C PRO A 53 -4.21 -6.78 10.42
N GLN A 54 -4.45 -7.76 11.27
CA GLN A 54 -3.75 -7.87 12.54
C GLN A 54 -2.48 -8.73 12.41
N PRO A 55 -1.44 -8.46 13.20
CA PRO A 55 -0.31 -9.37 13.34
C PRO A 55 -0.79 -10.79 13.68
N GLY A 56 -0.29 -11.79 12.94
CA GLY A 56 -0.74 -13.18 13.10
C GLY A 56 -1.85 -13.62 12.13
N ASP A 57 -2.49 -12.70 11.43
CA ASP A 57 -3.46 -13.05 10.39
C ASP A 57 -2.78 -13.89 9.30
N LYS A 58 -3.44 -14.97 8.88
CA LYS A 58 -2.98 -15.81 7.76
C LYS A 58 -3.21 -15.09 6.43
N MET A 59 -2.47 -14.01 6.21
CA MET A 59 -2.62 -13.14 5.04
C MET A 59 -1.26 -12.78 4.43
N HIS A 60 -1.23 -12.74 3.11
CA HIS A 60 -0.08 -12.31 2.31
C HIS A 60 -0.51 -11.11 1.49
N ILE A 61 0.19 -9.99 1.60
CA ILE A 61 -0.15 -8.72 0.95
C ILE A 61 0.78 -8.53 -0.24
N VAL A 62 0.19 -8.33 -1.42
CA VAL A 62 0.88 -8.14 -2.69
C VAL A 62 0.54 -6.76 -3.23
N GLY A 63 1.54 -5.93 -3.48
CA GLY A 63 1.39 -4.59 -4.03
C GLY A 63 0.99 -4.55 -5.51
N LYS A 64 0.98 -3.34 -6.08
CA LYS A 64 0.71 -3.05 -7.50
C LYS A 64 -0.56 -3.69 -8.06
N GLU A 65 -1.66 -3.59 -7.32
CA GLU A 65 -2.96 -4.05 -7.80
C GLU A 65 -3.41 -3.20 -9.01
N SER A 66 -4.04 -3.86 -9.97
CA SER A 66 -4.62 -3.16 -11.14
C SER A 66 -5.93 -2.49 -10.77
N SER A 67 -6.22 -1.37 -11.43
CA SER A 67 -7.48 -0.65 -11.33
C SER A 67 -8.66 -1.49 -11.83
N SER A 68 -9.77 -1.48 -11.12
CA SER A 68 -11.05 -2.05 -11.58
C SER A 68 -11.65 -1.27 -12.75
N ARG A 69 -11.21 -0.03 -12.96
CA ARG A 69 -11.72 0.86 -13.99
C ARG A 69 -10.98 0.71 -15.30
N THR A 70 -9.64 0.62 -15.26
CA THR A 70 -8.80 0.64 -16.46
C THR A 70 -8.13 -0.70 -16.76
N GLY A 71 -8.06 -1.60 -15.76
CA GLY A 71 -7.28 -2.84 -15.84
C GLY A 71 -5.77 -2.65 -15.70
N GLU A 72 -5.29 -1.42 -15.74
CA GLU A 72 -3.87 -1.09 -15.64
C GLU A 72 -3.41 -1.05 -14.16
N PRO A 73 -2.12 -1.30 -13.86
CA PRO A 73 -1.58 -1.14 -12.52
C PRO A 73 -1.83 0.27 -11.98
N VAL A 74 -2.35 0.38 -10.76
CA VAL A 74 -2.51 1.67 -10.10
C VAL A 74 -1.14 2.24 -9.76
N PRO A 75 -0.82 3.47 -10.18
CA PRO A 75 0.48 4.07 -9.91
C PRO A 75 0.74 4.22 -8.42
N THR A 76 1.95 3.82 -7.98
CA THR A 76 2.45 4.09 -6.63
C THR A 76 2.71 5.60 -6.49
N ALA A 77 2.20 6.20 -5.42
CA ALA A 77 2.53 7.57 -5.06
C ALA A 77 3.73 7.59 -4.10
N PHE A 78 4.50 8.68 -4.15
CA PHE A 78 5.61 8.92 -3.24
C PHE A 78 5.40 10.25 -2.53
N GLU A 79 5.27 10.18 -1.21
CA GLU A 79 4.93 11.30 -0.36
C GLU A 79 6.06 11.68 0.60
N ASN A 80 6.09 12.97 0.96
CA ASN A 80 6.97 13.54 1.96
C ASN A 80 8.45 13.11 1.81
N PRO A 81 9.14 13.48 0.70
CA PRO A 81 10.57 13.22 0.58
C PRO A 81 11.33 13.76 1.80
N GLY A 82 12.09 12.89 2.47
CA GLY A 82 12.82 13.22 3.69
C GLY A 82 12.10 12.88 5.00
N GLU A 83 10.81 12.54 4.97
CA GLU A 83 10.01 12.19 6.13
C GLU A 83 9.49 10.75 6.04
N GLY A 84 9.36 10.09 7.19
CA GLY A 84 8.87 8.70 7.28
C GLY A 84 7.39 8.61 7.66
N HIS A 85 6.58 9.62 7.34
CA HIS A 85 5.16 9.63 7.69
C HIS A 85 4.32 10.35 6.62
N ILE A 86 3.01 10.13 6.65
CA ILE A 86 2.02 10.86 5.84
C ILE A 86 1.11 11.67 6.77
N THR A 87 0.61 12.80 6.27
CA THR A 87 -0.36 13.62 6.99
C THR A 87 -1.77 13.03 6.91
N PRO A 88 -2.70 13.41 7.81
CA PRO A 88 -4.10 13.02 7.71
C PRO A 88 -4.75 13.35 6.36
N ARG A 89 -4.41 14.51 5.78
CA ARG A 89 -4.91 14.90 4.47
C ARG A 89 -4.39 14.02 3.35
N GLN A 90 -3.10 13.70 3.33
CA GLN A 90 -2.51 12.76 2.36
C GLN A 90 -3.13 11.37 2.51
N PHE A 91 -3.32 10.89 3.74
CA PHE A 91 -4.05 9.64 3.98
C PHE A 91 -5.43 9.67 3.33
N ALA A 92 -6.25 10.69 3.62
CA ALA A 92 -7.61 10.80 3.10
C ALA A 92 -7.65 10.91 1.57
N TYR A 93 -6.71 11.66 0.97
CA TYR A 93 -6.56 11.76 -0.48
C TYR A 93 -6.30 10.39 -1.10
N HIS A 94 -5.26 9.68 -0.65
CA HIS A 94 -4.91 8.37 -1.20
C HIS A 94 -5.99 7.33 -0.95
N PHE A 95 -6.59 7.31 0.25
CA PHE A 95 -7.68 6.40 0.54
C PHE A 95 -8.85 6.59 -0.44
N ASN A 96 -9.32 7.81 -0.65
CA ASN A 96 -10.42 8.09 -1.58
C ASN A 96 -10.05 7.78 -3.03
N ARG A 97 -8.83 8.12 -3.46
CA ARG A 97 -8.31 7.80 -4.79
C ARG A 97 -8.30 6.30 -5.03
N LEU A 98 -7.63 5.54 -4.16
CA LEU A 98 -7.50 4.09 -4.31
C LEU A 98 -8.84 3.36 -4.16
N LYS A 99 -9.76 3.86 -3.33
CA LYS A 99 -11.10 3.30 -3.18
C LYS A 99 -11.91 3.34 -4.49
N THR A 100 -11.70 4.33 -5.35
CA THR A 100 -12.35 4.40 -6.68
C THR A 100 -11.77 3.39 -7.68
N GLU A 101 -10.54 2.92 -7.45
CA GLU A 101 -9.84 1.95 -8.29
C GLU A 101 -9.95 0.50 -7.81
N ALA A 102 -10.52 0.28 -6.62
CA ALA A 102 -10.53 -1.02 -5.94
C ALA A 102 -11.28 -2.12 -6.69
N ASN A 103 -10.70 -3.34 -6.72
CA ASN A 103 -11.27 -4.55 -7.34
C ASN A 103 -12.14 -5.39 -6.37
N GLY A 104 -12.61 -4.80 -5.28
CA GLY A 104 -13.48 -5.46 -4.32
C GLY A 104 -12.90 -5.55 -2.91
N PRO A 105 -13.43 -6.44 -2.05
CA PRO A 105 -13.17 -6.40 -0.61
C PRO A 105 -11.75 -6.79 -0.20
N LYS A 106 -10.94 -7.31 -1.12
CA LYS A 106 -9.52 -7.67 -0.85
C LYS A 106 -8.56 -6.55 -1.20
N SER A 107 -9.02 -5.49 -1.88
CA SER A 107 -8.20 -4.34 -2.23
C SER A 107 -7.87 -3.54 -0.98
N MET A 108 -6.62 -3.14 -0.87
CA MET A 108 -6.06 -2.47 0.29
C MET A 108 -5.27 -1.24 -0.14
N MET A 109 -5.20 -0.24 0.71
CA MET A 109 -4.17 0.79 0.65
C MET A 109 -2.97 0.29 1.44
N GLY A 110 -1.79 0.29 0.82
CA GLY A 110 -0.50 0.02 1.44
C GLY A 110 0.31 1.30 1.61
N SER A 111 1.13 1.37 2.64
CA SER A 111 2.17 2.38 2.81
C SER A 111 3.48 1.74 3.22
N TRP A 112 4.60 2.28 2.72
CA TRP A 112 5.96 1.81 3.02
C TRP A 112 6.90 2.99 3.17
N VAL A 113 7.61 3.05 4.28
CA VAL A 113 8.69 4.02 4.43
C VAL A 113 9.89 3.55 3.62
N ASP A 114 10.22 4.28 2.57
CA ASP A 114 11.46 4.06 1.84
C ASP A 114 12.61 4.65 2.66
N SER A 115 13.47 3.77 3.17
CA SER A 115 14.62 4.17 3.99
C SER A 115 15.74 4.85 3.20
N GLY A 116 15.57 5.03 1.88
CA GLY A 116 16.61 5.64 1.05
C GLY A 116 17.86 4.76 0.91
N THR A 117 17.73 3.43 0.96
CA THR A 117 18.83 2.46 0.86
C THR A 117 19.50 2.44 -0.51
N LYS A 118 18.88 2.99 -1.55
CA LYS A 118 19.57 3.29 -2.81
C LYS A 118 20.37 4.57 -2.64
N LYS A 119 21.69 4.53 -2.90
CA LYS A 119 22.58 5.69 -2.84
C LYS A 119 21.98 6.86 -3.63
N GLY A 120 21.58 7.93 -2.93
CA GLY A 120 20.95 9.11 -3.51
C GLY A 120 19.40 9.10 -3.57
N ALA A 121 18.72 8.05 -3.12
CA ALA A 121 17.27 8.07 -3.01
C ALA A 121 16.81 8.89 -1.80
N ALA A 122 15.82 9.76 -1.99
CA ALA A 122 15.20 10.48 -0.89
C ALA A 122 14.39 9.50 -0.03
N LYS A 123 14.46 9.67 1.30
CA LYS A 123 13.48 9.02 2.20
C LYS A 123 12.10 9.56 1.91
N GLY A 124 11.08 8.74 2.08
CA GLY A 124 9.70 9.15 1.92
C GLY A 124 8.75 7.97 2.14
N VAL A 125 7.47 8.19 1.92
CA VAL A 125 6.45 7.14 2.04
C VAL A 125 5.92 6.79 0.67
N GLN A 126 6.05 5.54 0.27
CA GLN A 126 5.35 4.99 -0.89
C GLN A 126 3.94 4.61 -0.47
N VAL A 127 2.94 5.00 -1.28
CA VAL A 127 1.55 4.59 -1.11
C VAL A 127 1.09 3.88 -2.36
N ASP A 128 0.62 2.65 -2.21
CA ASP A 128 0.18 1.81 -3.30
C ASP A 128 -1.18 1.17 -3.07
N MET A 129 -1.72 0.54 -4.11
CA MET A 129 -2.86 -0.36 -4.00
C MET A 129 -2.37 -1.80 -3.97
N SER A 130 -2.78 -2.54 -2.94
CA SER A 130 -2.36 -3.92 -2.69
C SER A 130 -3.56 -4.86 -2.60
N THR A 131 -3.31 -6.16 -2.67
CA THR A 131 -4.33 -7.21 -2.50
C THR A 131 -3.93 -8.18 -1.41
N GLY A 132 -4.86 -8.52 -0.51
CA GLY A 132 -4.68 -9.55 0.51
C GLY A 132 -5.04 -10.95 0.03
N TYR A 133 -4.15 -11.93 0.22
CA TYR A 133 -4.35 -13.34 -0.12
C TYR A 133 -4.17 -14.24 1.10
N LYS A 134 -5.12 -15.15 1.35
CA LYS A 134 -4.99 -16.18 2.40
C LYS A 134 -4.02 -17.29 2.02
N GLN A 135 -3.93 -17.62 0.73
CA GLN A 135 -3.08 -18.70 0.22
C GLN A 135 -1.72 -18.17 -0.25
N LYS A 136 -0.64 -18.64 0.37
CA LYS A 136 0.74 -18.28 0.03
C LYS A 136 1.05 -18.48 -1.46
N LYS A 137 0.75 -19.66 -2.00
CA LYS A 137 1.02 -19.98 -3.42
C LYS A 137 0.36 -19.00 -4.38
N ARG A 138 -0.88 -18.57 -4.08
CA ARG A 138 -1.59 -17.56 -4.90
C ARG A 138 -0.94 -16.18 -4.80
N ALA A 139 -0.50 -15.79 -3.61
CA ALA A 139 0.21 -14.54 -3.40
C ALA A 139 1.56 -14.53 -4.14
N GLU A 140 2.33 -15.63 -4.05
CA GLU A 140 3.61 -15.78 -4.78
C GLU A 140 3.41 -15.71 -6.30
N GLY A 141 2.37 -16.34 -6.85
CA GLY A 141 2.01 -16.24 -8.26
C GLY A 141 1.72 -14.79 -8.68
N LYS A 142 0.97 -14.04 -7.87
CA LYS A 142 0.69 -12.62 -8.12
C LYS A 142 1.91 -11.71 -7.93
N MET A 143 2.78 -12.01 -7.00
CA MET A 143 4.07 -11.33 -6.83
C MET A 143 4.91 -11.40 -8.12
N ILE A 144 4.99 -12.59 -8.72
CA ILE A 144 5.73 -12.81 -9.98
C ILE A 144 5.05 -12.06 -11.13
N GLU A 145 3.72 -12.22 -11.28
CA GLU A 145 2.91 -11.57 -12.33
C GLU A 145 3.05 -10.05 -12.30
N ARG A 146 3.03 -9.45 -11.11
CA ARG A 146 3.13 -8.00 -10.92
C ARG A 146 4.56 -7.48 -10.84
N ASN A 147 5.55 -8.36 -10.97
CA ASN A 147 6.98 -8.03 -10.85
C ASN A 147 7.34 -7.31 -9.53
N GLU A 148 6.74 -7.79 -8.43
CA GLU A 148 7.02 -7.28 -7.08
C GLU A 148 8.33 -7.85 -6.52
N ASP A 149 9.06 -7.04 -5.77
CA ASP A 149 10.31 -7.43 -5.11
C ASP A 149 10.06 -8.36 -3.91
N ALA A 150 8.93 -8.20 -3.26
CA ALA A 150 8.51 -9.00 -2.11
C ALA A 150 7.00 -8.92 -1.87
N ILE A 151 6.49 -9.85 -1.07
CA ILE A 151 5.16 -9.79 -0.46
C ILE A 151 5.30 -9.80 1.05
N TRP A 152 4.39 -9.11 1.73
CA TRP A 152 4.35 -9.10 3.18
C TRP A 152 3.52 -10.24 3.71
N ASN A 153 4.08 -11.05 4.63
CA ASN A 153 3.38 -12.12 5.32
C ASN A 153 2.99 -11.67 6.73
N MET A 154 1.71 -11.40 6.94
CA MET A 154 1.16 -10.95 8.24
C MET A 154 1.33 -12.01 9.34
N GLY A 155 1.27 -13.29 9.01
CA GLY A 155 1.40 -14.38 9.98
C GLY A 155 2.79 -14.47 10.61
N SER A 156 3.84 -14.23 9.82
CA SER A 156 5.23 -14.26 10.29
C SER A 156 5.84 -12.88 10.47
N MET A 157 5.11 -11.81 10.12
CA MET A 157 5.59 -10.42 10.11
C MET A 157 6.92 -10.26 9.33
N ARG A 158 7.03 -10.94 8.19
CA ARG A 158 8.25 -10.96 7.34
C ARG A 158 7.92 -10.84 5.87
N ASN A 159 8.87 -10.32 5.12
CA ASN A 159 8.81 -10.32 3.67
C ASN A 159 9.15 -11.70 3.10
N ILE A 160 8.35 -12.15 2.12
CA ILE A 160 8.71 -13.24 1.21
C ILE A 160 9.26 -12.58 -0.05
N ARG A 161 10.54 -12.77 -0.33
CA ARG A 161 11.28 -12.05 -1.38
C ARG A 161 11.15 -12.73 -2.74
N ASN A 162 11.05 -11.92 -3.78
CA ASN A 162 11.19 -12.34 -5.18
C ASN A 162 12.64 -12.09 -5.63
N GLU A 163 13.51 -13.05 -5.42
CA GLU A 163 14.95 -12.89 -5.71
C GLU A 163 15.23 -12.58 -7.20
N ALA A 164 14.41 -13.10 -8.12
CA ALA A 164 14.56 -12.82 -9.55
C ALA A 164 14.21 -11.35 -9.88
N ALA A 165 13.14 -10.81 -9.30
CA ALA A 165 12.77 -9.40 -9.48
C ALA A 165 13.81 -8.49 -8.82
N ARG A 166 14.23 -8.80 -7.61
CA ARG A 166 15.26 -8.05 -6.87
C ARG A 166 16.57 -7.94 -7.65
N LYS A 167 17.02 -9.04 -8.24
CA LYS A 167 18.21 -9.04 -9.10
C LYS A 167 18.04 -8.13 -10.33
N ARG A 168 16.87 -8.18 -11.00
CA ARG A 168 16.58 -7.29 -12.15
C ARG A 168 16.56 -5.82 -11.74
N HIS A 169 16.06 -5.51 -10.53
CA HIS A 169 15.97 -4.14 -10.02
C HIS A 169 17.26 -3.66 -9.35
N GLY A 170 18.33 -4.48 -9.34
CA GLY A 170 19.63 -4.12 -8.73
C GLY A 170 19.57 -3.97 -7.20
N ILE A 171 18.64 -4.62 -6.54
CA ILE A 171 18.48 -4.56 -5.08
C ILE A 171 19.43 -5.57 -4.44
N THR A 172 20.50 -5.07 -3.82
CA THR A 172 21.59 -5.89 -3.23
C THR A 172 21.62 -5.86 -1.70
N GLU A 173 20.49 -5.70 -1.02
CA GLU A 173 20.48 -5.76 0.45
C GLU A 173 21.00 -7.10 0.96
N PRO A 174 21.90 -7.08 1.96
CA PRO A 174 22.37 -8.31 2.57
C PRO A 174 21.19 -9.09 3.18
N ARG A 175 21.27 -10.41 3.12
CA ARG A 175 20.30 -11.27 3.85
C ARG A 175 20.39 -10.89 5.33
N PRO A 176 19.27 -10.66 6.03
CA PRO A 176 19.34 -10.56 7.48
C PRO A 176 20.00 -11.82 8.01
N ALA A 177 20.93 -11.65 8.94
CA ALA A 177 21.58 -12.78 9.59
C ALA A 177 20.48 -13.73 10.08
N LYS A 178 20.70 -15.04 9.85
CA LYS A 178 19.85 -16.06 10.45
C LYS A 178 20.00 -15.89 11.96
N GLU A 179 18.95 -15.42 12.62
CA GLU A 179 18.88 -15.54 14.07
C GLU A 179 18.86 -17.05 14.38
N ASN A 180 19.96 -17.51 15.03
CA ASN A 180 20.07 -18.87 15.54
C ASN A 180 19.16 -19.07 16.75
#